data_0917f09966c6c6f15e46802e29e03dc8
#
_entry.id   0917f09966c6c6f15e46802e29e03dc8
#
_cell.length_a   1.000
_cell.length_b   1.000
_cell.length_c   1.000
_cell.angle_alpha   90.00
_cell.angle_beta   90.00
_cell.angle_gamma   90.00
#
_symmetry.space_group_name_H-M   'P 1'
#
loop_
_entity.id
_entity.type
_entity.pdbx_description
1 polymer ?
#
loop_
_entity_poly.entity_id
_entity_poly.type
_entity_poly.pdbx_seq_one_letter_code
_entity_poly.pdbx_strand_id
1 'polypeptide(L)'
;MTILKKQHPFLSLIRENILAVLFFLFLVLVIWIGLENLSTSTQSEQLIATEQAVRRAAVQCYALEGSYPSDLTYLEQHYGLMLNHDRYVVHYQSLDSNLMPQIAVFSLEEESPVSNLLSEEASS
;
A
#
# COMPACT_ATOMS: atom_id res chain seq x y z
N MET A 1 -9.81 44.40 -39.91
CA MET A 1 -10.89 43.88 -39.05
C MET A 1 -10.73 42.39 -38.73
N THR A 2 -10.24 41.61 -39.66
CA THR A 2 -9.98 40.16 -39.48
C THR A 2 -8.75 39.85 -38.61
N ILE A 3 -7.86 40.81 -38.43
CA ILE A 3 -6.64 40.68 -37.64
C ILE A 3 -6.94 40.63 -36.12
N LEU A 4 -7.93 41.36 -35.66
CA LEU A 4 -8.35 41.39 -34.25
C LEU A 4 -9.02 40.09 -33.80
N LYS A 5 -9.68 39.38 -34.69
CA LYS A 5 -10.25 38.07 -34.44
C LYS A 5 -9.18 36.96 -34.30
N LYS A 6 -8.02 37.18 -34.85
CA LYS A 6 -6.91 36.25 -34.86
C LYS A 6 -6.04 36.33 -33.60
N GLN A 7 -6.18 37.42 -32.82
CA GLN A 7 -5.35 37.63 -31.63
C GLN A 7 -5.80 36.85 -30.40
N HIS A 8 -7.04 36.38 -30.38
CA HIS A 8 -7.56 35.63 -29.25
C HIS A 8 -8.39 34.41 -29.66
N PRO A 9 -7.87 33.50 -30.57
CA PRO A 9 -8.62 32.29 -30.91
C PRO A 9 -8.73 31.34 -29.73
N PHE A 10 -7.79 31.40 -28.81
CA PHE A 10 -7.75 30.58 -27.59
C PHE A 10 -8.86 30.97 -26.62
N LEU A 11 -9.05 32.29 -26.41
CA LEU A 11 -10.07 32.80 -25.49
C LEU A 11 -11.49 32.59 -26.00
N SER A 12 -11.71 32.66 -27.33
CA SER A 12 -13.03 32.42 -27.90
C SER A 12 -13.40 30.94 -27.90
N LEU A 13 -12.42 30.06 -28.11
CA LEU A 13 -12.58 28.59 -27.99
C LEU A 13 -12.89 28.18 -26.54
N ILE A 14 -12.26 28.80 -25.57
CA ILE A 14 -12.53 28.56 -24.16
C ILE A 14 -13.95 29.05 -23.79
N ARG A 15 -14.37 30.17 -24.34
CA ARG A 15 -15.69 30.74 -24.04
C ARG A 15 -16.83 29.94 -24.64
N GLU A 16 -16.66 29.40 -25.83
CA GLU A 16 -17.66 28.55 -26.49
C GLU A 16 -17.77 27.17 -25.84
N ASN A 17 -16.66 26.67 -25.30
CA ASN A 17 -16.58 25.33 -24.70
C ASN A 17 -16.38 25.39 -23.17
N ILE A 18 -16.80 26.44 -22.51
CA ILE A 18 -16.69 26.62 -21.06
C ILE A 18 -17.28 25.42 -20.31
N LEU A 19 -18.41 24.89 -20.77
CA LEU A 19 -19.05 23.72 -20.18
C LEU A 19 -18.18 22.48 -20.29
N ALA A 20 -17.54 22.29 -21.44
CA ALA A 20 -16.63 21.15 -21.66
C ALA A 20 -15.38 21.27 -20.78
N VAL A 21 -14.82 22.47 -20.65
CA VAL A 21 -13.65 22.72 -19.81
C VAL A 21 -13.98 22.50 -18.34
N LEU A 22 -15.13 23.00 -17.88
CA LEU A 22 -15.59 22.79 -16.51
C LEU A 22 -15.85 21.32 -16.20
N PHE A 23 -16.44 20.60 -17.15
CA PHE A 23 -16.67 19.15 -17.02
C PHE A 23 -15.32 18.39 -16.94
N PHE A 24 -14.36 18.77 -17.76
CA PHE A 24 -13.02 18.15 -17.73
C PHE A 24 -12.30 18.43 -16.40
N LEU A 25 -12.35 19.67 -15.91
CA LEU A 25 -11.78 20.03 -14.61
C LEU A 25 -12.46 19.28 -13.47
N PHE A 26 -13.76 19.10 -13.55
CA PHE A 26 -14.53 18.33 -12.57
C PHE A 26 -14.10 16.86 -12.55
N LEU A 27 -13.92 16.26 -13.73
CA LEU A 27 -13.42 14.88 -13.86
C LEU A 27 -12.03 14.73 -13.25
N VAL A 28 -11.12 15.66 -13.54
CA VAL A 28 -9.77 15.64 -12.98
C VAL A 28 -9.82 15.74 -11.46
N LEU A 29 -10.68 16.59 -10.93
CA LEU A 29 -10.85 16.77 -9.49
C LEU A 29 -11.39 15.51 -8.81
N VAL A 30 -12.37 14.85 -9.42
CA VAL A 30 -12.95 13.60 -8.91
C VAL A 30 -11.88 12.48 -8.91
N ILE A 31 -11.09 12.41 -9.97
CA ILE A 31 -9.98 11.43 -10.05
C ILE A 31 -8.94 11.70 -8.94
N TRP A 32 -8.60 12.96 -8.70
CA TRP A 32 -7.66 13.34 -7.65
C TRP A 32 -8.14 12.93 -6.26
N ILE A 33 -9.40 13.25 -5.94
CA ILE A 33 -10.01 12.88 -4.66
C ILE A 33 -10.09 11.34 -4.52
N GLY A 34 -10.44 10.66 -5.62
CA GLY A 34 -10.50 9.20 -5.65
C GLY A 34 -9.15 8.54 -5.40
N LEU A 35 -8.06 9.12 -5.94
CA LEU A 35 -6.70 8.60 -5.73
C LEU A 35 -6.21 8.76 -4.29
N GLU A 36 -6.58 9.85 -3.62
CA GLU A 36 -6.22 10.03 -2.21
C GLU A 36 -6.93 9.03 -1.30
N ASN A 37 -8.20 8.74 -1.58
CA ASN A 37 -8.96 7.74 -0.82
C ASN A 37 -8.47 6.32 -1.09
N LEU A 38 -7.95 6.04 -2.28
CA LEU A 38 -7.38 4.74 -2.63
C LEU A 38 -6.08 4.45 -1.87
N SER A 39 -5.31 5.47 -1.50
CA SER A 39 -4.04 5.27 -0.82
C SER A 39 -4.19 4.67 0.58
N THR A 40 -5.26 4.99 1.31
CA THR A 40 -5.54 4.41 2.63
C THR A 40 -6.05 2.97 2.54
N SER A 41 -6.90 2.65 1.58
CA SER A 41 -7.35 1.26 1.37
C SER A 41 -6.26 0.38 0.79
N THR A 42 -5.34 0.93 -0.02
CA THR A 42 -4.20 0.18 -0.56
C THR A 42 -3.21 -0.23 0.53
N GLN A 43 -3.03 0.54 1.59
CA GLN A 43 -2.14 0.16 2.70
C GLN A 43 -2.64 -1.09 3.41
N SER A 44 -3.92 -1.14 3.78
CA SER A 44 -4.48 -2.32 4.44
C SER A 44 -4.47 -3.54 3.53
N GLU A 45 -4.75 -3.38 2.23
CA GLU A 45 -4.66 -4.45 1.25
C GLU A 45 -3.23 -4.95 1.07
N GLN A 46 -2.25 -4.06 1.08
CA GLN A 46 -0.84 -4.42 1.00
C GLN A 46 -0.35 -5.17 2.23
N LEU A 47 -0.83 -4.82 3.42
CA LEU A 47 -0.53 -5.55 4.65
C LEU A 47 -1.06 -6.98 4.59
N ILE A 48 -2.30 -7.16 4.15
CA ILE A 48 -2.93 -8.48 3.99
C ILE A 48 -2.20 -9.27 2.91
N ALA A 49 -1.86 -8.63 1.78
CA ALA A 49 -1.13 -9.29 0.70
C ALA A 49 0.26 -9.73 1.13
N THR A 50 0.95 -8.93 1.92
CA THR A 50 2.27 -9.26 2.48
C THR A 50 2.18 -10.44 3.44
N GLU A 51 1.21 -10.43 4.35
CA GLU A 51 0.96 -11.55 5.25
C GLU A 51 0.68 -12.85 4.48
N GLN A 52 -0.18 -12.77 3.46
CA GLN A 52 -0.50 -13.92 2.61
C GLN A 52 0.71 -14.42 1.83
N ALA A 53 1.59 -13.52 1.38
CA ALA A 53 2.82 -13.90 0.69
C ALA A 53 3.75 -14.68 1.60
N VAL A 54 3.94 -14.22 2.84
CA VAL A 54 4.73 -14.92 3.86
C VAL A 54 4.13 -16.29 4.17
N ARG A 55 2.82 -16.34 4.35
CA ARG A 55 2.07 -17.58 4.63
C ARG A 55 2.21 -18.59 3.49
N ARG A 56 2.09 -18.16 2.24
CA ARG A 56 2.28 -19.03 1.07
C ARG A 56 3.69 -19.58 1.00
N ALA A 57 4.69 -18.75 1.25
CA ALA A 57 6.08 -19.17 1.24
C ALA A 57 6.34 -20.20 2.34
N ALA A 58 5.77 -20.02 3.53
CA ALA A 58 5.88 -20.95 4.64
C ALA A 58 5.21 -22.30 4.31
N VAL A 59 4.02 -22.28 3.71
CA VAL A 59 3.31 -23.50 3.27
C VAL A 59 4.09 -24.21 2.16
N GLN A 60 4.68 -23.46 1.24
CA GLN A 60 5.49 -24.02 0.17
C GLN A 60 6.76 -24.71 0.74
N CYS A 61 7.38 -24.09 1.72
CA CYS A 61 8.51 -24.68 2.45
C CYS A 61 8.10 -25.99 3.12
N TYR A 62 6.96 -26.01 3.80
CA TYR A 62 6.43 -27.21 4.42
C TYR A 62 6.15 -28.34 3.40
N ALA A 63 5.56 -27.98 2.26
CA ALA A 63 5.25 -28.93 1.20
C ALA A 63 6.49 -29.57 0.58
N LEU A 64 7.61 -28.81 0.48
CA LEU A 64 8.84 -29.27 -0.15
C LEU A 64 9.82 -29.91 0.84
N GLU A 65 9.88 -29.37 2.06
CA GLU A 65 10.87 -29.79 3.06
C GLU A 65 10.28 -30.61 4.21
N GLY A 66 8.96 -30.64 4.35
CA GLY A 66 8.26 -31.36 5.42
C GLY A 66 8.24 -30.65 6.77
N SER A 67 8.73 -29.41 6.82
CA SER A 67 8.76 -28.59 8.03
C SER A 67 8.62 -27.12 7.71
N TYR A 68 8.06 -26.35 8.64
CA TYR A 68 8.02 -24.90 8.51
C TYR A 68 9.39 -24.30 8.83
N PRO A 69 9.77 -23.19 8.16
CA PRO A 69 11.04 -22.55 8.42
C PRO A 69 11.07 -21.89 9.81
N SER A 70 12.23 -21.91 10.41
CA SER A 70 12.43 -21.29 11.73
C SER A 70 12.57 -19.78 11.66
N ASP A 71 12.90 -19.23 10.48
CA ASP A 71 13.22 -17.83 10.29
C ASP A 71 12.64 -17.31 8.98
N LEU A 72 12.24 -16.05 9.01
CA LEU A 72 11.72 -15.33 7.84
C LEU A 72 12.79 -15.18 6.75
N THR A 73 14.03 -14.95 7.15
CA THR A 73 15.17 -14.80 6.23
C THR A 73 15.36 -16.03 5.33
N TYR A 74 15.08 -17.22 5.85
CA TYR A 74 15.13 -18.45 5.08
C TYR A 74 14.15 -18.43 3.91
N LEU A 75 12.94 -17.92 4.13
CA LEU A 75 11.92 -17.76 3.08
C LEU A 75 12.35 -16.76 2.02
N GLU A 76 12.98 -15.67 2.41
CA GLU A 76 13.47 -14.66 1.46
C GLU A 76 14.57 -15.23 0.57
N GLN A 77 15.47 -16.00 1.14
CA GLN A 77 16.63 -16.54 0.43
C GLN A 77 16.29 -17.75 -0.46
N HIS A 78 15.39 -18.61 -0.03
CA HIS A 78 15.14 -19.90 -0.69
C HIS A 78 13.83 -19.95 -1.48
N TYR A 79 12.84 -19.15 -1.12
CA TYR A 79 11.51 -19.20 -1.73
C TYR A 79 11.13 -17.91 -2.47
N GLY A 80 12.09 -17.02 -2.65
CA GLY A 80 11.86 -15.79 -3.42
C GLY A 80 10.87 -14.83 -2.81
N LEU A 81 10.70 -14.89 -1.48
CA LEU A 81 9.84 -13.95 -0.77
C LEU A 81 10.47 -12.56 -0.80
N MET A 82 9.78 -11.61 -1.37
CA MET A 82 10.24 -10.23 -1.43
C MET A 82 9.44 -9.38 -0.45
N LEU A 83 10.12 -8.88 0.57
CA LEU A 83 9.52 -8.03 1.59
C LEU A 83 10.14 -6.64 1.53
N ASN A 84 9.29 -5.63 1.68
CA ASN A 84 9.75 -4.26 1.77
C ASN A 84 9.96 -3.90 3.25
N HIS A 85 11.17 -4.09 3.74
CA HIS A 85 11.54 -3.83 5.14
C HIS A 85 11.55 -2.34 5.48
N ASP A 86 11.54 -1.46 4.49
CA ASP A 86 11.47 -0.01 4.71
C ASP A 86 10.06 0.45 5.07
N ARG A 87 9.05 -0.30 4.66
CA ARG A 87 7.63 0.06 4.85
C ARG A 87 6.90 -0.83 5.84
N TYR A 88 7.32 -2.09 5.99
CA TYR A 88 6.62 -3.08 6.78
C TYR A 88 7.55 -3.78 7.76
N VAL A 89 7.03 -4.03 8.94
CA VAL A 89 7.67 -4.91 9.92
C VAL A 89 6.89 -6.22 9.97
N VAL A 90 7.56 -7.32 9.72
CA VAL A 90 6.96 -8.64 9.77
C VAL A 90 7.43 -9.35 11.04
N HIS A 91 6.50 -9.63 11.93
CA HIS A 91 6.75 -10.50 13.07
C HIS A 91 6.50 -11.95 12.67
N TYR A 92 7.55 -12.72 12.67
CA TYR A 92 7.50 -14.14 12.34
C TYR A 92 7.94 -14.93 13.57
N GLN A 93 7.02 -15.69 14.12
CA GLN A 93 7.30 -16.51 15.30
C GLN A 93 7.04 -17.97 14.97
N SER A 94 8.12 -18.73 14.90
CA SER A 94 8.05 -20.17 14.73
C SER A 94 7.75 -20.81 16.09
N LEU A 95 6.68 -21.58 16.15
CA LEU A 95 6.28 -22.30 17.37
C LEU A 95 6.90 -23.70 17.38
N ASP A 96 6.78 -24.40 16.26
CA ASP A 96 7.35 -25.74 16.06
C ASP A 96 7.50 -25.99 14.57
N SER A 97 8.32 -26.94 14.19
CA SER A 97 8.52 -27.33 12.79
C SER A 97 7.27 -27.88 12.12
N ASN A 98 6.33 -28.43 12.88
CA ASN A 98 5.07 -28.99 12.39
C ASN A 98 3.87 -28.06 12.57
N LEU A 99 4.05 -26.93 13.22
CA LEU A 99 2.98 -25.96 13.46
C LEU A 99 3.18 -24.73 12.60
N MET A 100 2.07 -24.23 12.07
CA MET A 100 2.07 -23.00 11.27
C MET A 100 2.61 -21.85 12.11
N PRO A 101 3.63 -21.12 11.63
CA PRO A 101 4.19 -19.99 12.37
C PRO A 101 3.16 -18.87 12.50
N GLN A 102 3.27 -18.11 13.56
CA GLN A 102 2.47 -16.90 13.73
C GLN A 102 3.13 -15.77 12.93
N ILE A 103 2.33 -15.18 12.05
CA ILE A 103 2.77 -14.14 11.15
C ILE A 103 1.91 -12.90 11.40
N ALA A 104 2.54 -11.78 11.72
CA ALA A 104 1.87 -10.49 11.86
C ALA A 104 2.67 -9.45 11.08
N VAL A 105 1.97 -8.65 10.28
CA VAL A 105 2.58 -7.60 9.48
C VAL A 105 2.06 -6.26 9.95
N PHE A 106 2.97 -5.35 10.24
CA PHE A 106 2.66 -3.99 10.68
C PHE A 106 3.27 -2.98 9.72
N SER A 107 2.56 -1.88 9.51
CA SER A 107 3.09 -0.75 8.77
C SER A 107 3.92 0.12 9.71
N LEU A 108 5.09 0.55 9.27
CA LEU A 108 5.94 1.47 10.04
C LEU A 108 5.27 2.84 10.25
N GLU A 109 4.35 3.22 9.37
CA GLU A 109 3.62 4.48 9.49
C GLU A 109 2.54 4.43 10.60
N GLU A 110 1.97 3.27 10.88
CA GLU A 110 0.95 3.09 11.90
C GLU A 110 1.51 2.85 13.30
N GLU A 111 2.76 2.47 13.41
CA GLU A 111 3.39 2.17 14.69
C GLU A 111 3.61 3.44 15.55
N SER A 112 3.71 4.60 14.91
CA SER A 112 3.97 5.86 15.59
C SER A 112 2.87 6.32 16.57
N PRO A 113 1.57 6.25 16.24
CA PRO A 113 0.54 6.71 17.18
C PRO A 113 0.25 5.73 18.33
N VAL A 114 0.40 4.44 18.10
CA VAL A 114 0.10 3.42 19.11
C VAL A 114 1.19 3.33 20.17
N SER A 115 2.45 3.48 19.79
CA SER A 115 3.56 3.46 20.73
C SER A 115 3.50 4.65 21.71
N ASN A 116 3.03 5.81 21.25
CA ASN A 116 2.86 6.98 22.09
C ASN A 116 1.73 6.80 23.11
N LEU A 117 0.62 6.16 22.72
CA LEU A 117 -0.49 5.90 23.63
C LEU A 117 -0.12 4.89 24.71
N LEU A 118 0.63 3.85 24.35
CA LEU A 118 1.09 2.85 25.32
C LEU A 118 2.15 3.40 26.28
N SER A 119 2.97 4.34 25.83
CA SER A 119 3.96 4.98 26.69
C SER A 119 3.32 5.96 27.69
N GLU A 120 2.21 6.60 27.32
CA GLU A 120 1.46 7.46 28.23
C GLU A 120 0.75 6.67 29.33
N GLU A 121 0.17 5.52 29.01
CA GLU A 121 -0.46 4.64 29.99
C GLU A 121 0.56 4.01 30.93
N ALA A 122 1.75 3.71 30.47
CA ALA A 122 2.82 3.14 31.28
C ALA A 122 3.47 4.15 32.21
N SER A 123 3.37 5.46 31.96
CA SER A 123 3.94 6.51 32.77
C SER A 123 2.99 7.06 33.86
N SER A 124 1.73 6.68 33.82
CA SER A 124 0.73 7.05 34.80
C SER A 124 0.44 5.89 35.76
#